data_229d35f2d444f572c38ad433e143cda9
#
_entry.id   229d35f2d444f572c38ad433e143cda9
#
_cell.length_a   1.000
_cell.length_b   1.000
_cell.length_c   1.000
_cell.angle_alpha   90.00
_cell.angle_beta   90.00
_cell.angle_gamma   90.00
#
_symmetry.space_group_name_H-M   'P 1'
#
loop_
_entity.id
_entity.type
_entity.pdbx_description
1 polymer ?
#
loop_
_entity_poly.entity_id
_entity_poly.type
_entity_poly.pdbx_seq_one_letter_code
_entity_poly.pdbx_strand_id
1 'polypeptide(L)'
;MFSPYLKQAGKWSSVALLLVLTGCASVPERHPLPPEYTLAATIPGIPEARFWGDEWPKFSMDKFDTYTDADFREELSAMYGKPHAYLAISGGGSNGAFGAGLLLGWTATGTRPEFAMVTGVSTGALTAPFAFLGSDYDDELKTVYTTITTKDIVKKRGLIAAATGDSVADTTPLKNLIAKTITVDMIDAIAREHRRGRRLFIGTVNLDAGRSVIWNIGAIAASDHPQKITLIRELLRASAAIPVAFPPVVISVEANGEAYDEMHVDGGTGSQVFVYPAAVDWRSITEKLKVQGKPGVYVIRNSFLDPDYRGIKRNVLPIASRTIDSLIRTQGIGDIYQIYALCKRDGNDFNLAYIPSDFTEEPSEAFDPVYMGKLLERGYRMALEGYPWEKAPPGFVLEP
;
A
#
# COMPACT_ATOMS: atom_id res chain seq x y z
N MET A 1 15.85 -70.89 -12.44
CA MET A 1 16.10 -70.45 -11.08
C MET A 1 16.27 -68.91 -11.09
N PHE A 2 15.20 -68.17 -10.85
CA PHE A 2 15.28 -66.70 -10.78
C PHE A 2 15.43 -66.27 -9.33
N SER A 3 16.40 -65.43 -9.05
CA SER A 3 16.91 -65.00 -7.77
C SER A 3 15.84 -64.24 -6.93
N PRO A 4 15.66 -64.52 -5.62
CA PRO A 4 14.69 -63.85 -4.75
C PRO A 4 15.01 -62.37 -4.40
N TYR A 5 16.15 -61.88 -4.81
CA TYR A 5 16.64 -60.50 -4.50
C TYR A 5 15.95 -59.39 -5.29
N LEU A 6 15.32 -59.68 -6.43
CA LEU A 6 14.61 -58.65 -7.23
C LEU A 6 13.22 -58.28 -6.69
N LYS A 7 12.61 -59.10 -5.82
CA LYS A 7 11.30 -58.76 -5.22
C LYS A 7 11.39 -57.86 -3.97
N GLN A 8 12.57 -57.77 -3.32
CA GLN A 8 12.74 -56.92 -2.17
C GLN A 8 13.09 -55.45 -2.55
N ALA A 9 13.82 -55.24 -3.62
CA ALA A 9 14.15 -53.91 -4.10
C ALA A 9 12.94 -53.06 -4.51
N GLY A 10 11.90 -53.70 -5.11
CA GLY A 10 10.66 -53.03 -5.51
C GLY A 10 9.77 -52.56 -4.33
N LYS A 11 9.83 -53.23 -3.20
CA LYS A 11 9.04 -52.86 -2.00
C LYS A 11 9.64 -51.67 -1.26
N TRP A 12 10.95 -51.55 -1.23
CA TRP A 12 11.62 -50.40 -0.60
C TRP A 12 11.51 -49.11 -1.41
N SER A 13 11.49 -49.22 -2.75
CA SER A 13 11.26 -48.07 -3.63
C SER A 13 9.84 -47.53 -3.52
N SER A 14 8.85 -48.38 -3.34
CA SER A 14 7.46 -47.97 -3.15
C SER A 14 7.18 -47.35 -1.77
N VAL A 15 7.86 -47.82 -0.72
CA VAL A 15 7.77 -47.24 0.64
C VAL A 15 8.52 -45.91 0.71
N ALA A 16 9.67 -45.79 0.04
CA ALA A 16 10.40 -44.51 -0.04
C ALA A 16 9.62 -43.45 -0.85
N LEU A 17 8.90 -43.84 -1.89
CA LEU A 17 8.04 -42.94 -2.66
C LEU A 17 6.81 -42.47 -1.88
N LEU A 18 6.22 -43.34 -1.05
CA LEU A 18 5.08 -43.02 -0.15
C LEU A 18 5.52 -42.09 1.00
N LEU A 19 6.73 -42.24 1.53
CA LEU A 19 7.24 -41.36 2.59
C LEU A 19 7.61 -39.96 2.11
N VAL A 20 7.92 -39.77 0.82
CA VAL A 20 8.16 -38.46 0.21
C VAL A 20 6.85 -37.68 0.00
N LEU A 21 5.71 -38.39 -0.11
CA LEU A 21 4.40 -37.74 -0.31
C LEU A 21 3.72 -37.29 0.99
N THR A 22 4.20 -37.71 2.17
CA THR A 22 3.64 -37.28 3.47
C THR A 22 4.35 -36.06 4.07
N GLY A 23 5.35 -35.51 3.39
CA GLY A 23 6.08 -34.30 3.81
C GLY A 23 5.55 -33.00 3.16
N CYS A 24 4.34 -32.98 2.63
CA CYS A 24 3.70 -31.72 2.22
C CYS A 24 3.47 -30.89 3.49
N ALA A 25 4.24 -29.82 3.65
CA ALA A 25 3.89 -28.76 4.58
C ALA A 25 2.47 -28.29 4.20
N SER A 26 1.46 -28.76 4.94
CA SER A 26 0.10 -28.33 4.74
C SER A 26 0.03 -26.84 4.99
N VAL A 27 -0.40 -26.07 4.01
CA VAL A 27 -0.83 -24.69 4.24
C VAL A 27 -1.86 -24.75 5.39
N PRO A 28 -1.72 -23.92 6.44
CA PRO A 28 -2.68 -23.96 7.54
C PRO A 28 -4.11 -23.86 7.02
N GLU A 29 -5.01 -24.67 7.56
CA GLU A 29 -6.41 -24.60 7.23
C GLU A 29 -6.96 -23.24 7.63
N ARG A 30 -7.67 -22.55 6.73
CA ARG A 30 -8.27 -21.25 6.94
C ARG A 30 -9.68 -21.40 7.49
N HIS A 31 -10.12 -20.37 8.24
CA HIS A 31 -11.54 -20.18 8.59
C HIS A 31 -12.05 -18.92 7.87
N PRO A 32 -12.34 -18.99 6.55
CA PRO A 32 -12.69 -17.82 5.76
C PRO A 32 -13.99 -17.19 6.22
N LEU A 33 -14.07 -15.85 6.15
CA LEU A 33 -15.30 -15.11 6.45
C LEU A 33 -16.41 -15.48 5.44
N PRO A 34 -17.61 -15.90 5.90
CA PRO A 34 -18.75 -16.16 5.03
C PRO A 34 -19.17 -14.89 4.26
N PRO A 35 -19.61 -15.02 2.98
CA PRO A 35 -19.97 -13.87 2.14
C PRO A 35 -21.02 -12.95 2.75
N GLU A 36 -21.99 -13.50 3.48
CA GLU A 36 -23.07 -12.76 4.14
C GLU A 36 -22.59 -11.85 5.29
N TYR A 37 -21.38 -12.09 5.82
CA TYR A 37 -20.81 -11.32 6.93
C TYR A 37 -19.76 -10.29 6.49
N THR A 38 -19.47 -10.20 5.18
CA THR A 38 -18.40 -9.31 4.67
C THR A 38 -18.56 -7.84 5.05
N LEU A 39 -19.81 -7.35 5.13
CA LEU A 39 -20.09 -5.98 5.56
C LEU A 39 -20.06 -5.78 7.08
N ALA A 40 -20.21 -6.86 7.85
CA ALA A 40 -20.22 -6.84 9.32
C ALA A 40 -18.81 -7.07 9.92
N ALA A 41 -17.86 -7.54 9.12
CA ALA A 41 -16.53 -7.90 9.60
C ALA A 41 -15.73 -6.68 10.08
N THR A 42 -15.24 -6.75 11.32
CA THR A 42 -14.48 -5.69 11.99
C THR A 42 -13.18 -6.23 12.58
N ILE A 43 -12.28 -5.34 12.97
CA ILE A 43 -11.20 -5.67 13.88
C ILE A 43 -11.74 -5.54 15.31
N PRO A 44 -11.63 -6.59 16.15
CA PRO A 44 -12.17 -6.56 17.52
C PRO A 44 -11.74 -5.31 18.27
N GLY A 45 -12.71 -4.57 18.84
CA GLY A 45 -12.46 -3.35 19.60
C GLY A 45 -12.04 -2.11 18.81
N ILE A 46 -11.99 -2.17 17.47
CA ILE A 46 -11.63 -1.03 16.61
C ILE A 46 -12.62 -0.91 15.45
N PRO A 47 -13.83 -0.39 15.66
CA PRO A 47 -14.86 -0.32 14.62
C PRO A 47 -14.46 0.56 13.42
N GLU A 48 -13.58 1.55 13.63
CA GLU A 48 -13.08 2.45 12.58
C GLU A 48 -11.79 1.95 11.91
N ALA A 49 -11.36 0.70 12.17
CA ALA A 49 -10.10 0.17 11.67
C ALA A 49 -10.05 0.07 10.14
N ARG A 50 -11.20 -0.17 9.51
CA ARG A 50 -11.27 -0.42 8.06
C ARG A 50 -12.60 -0.07 7.44
N PHE A 51 -12.60 0.10 6.11
CA PHE A 51 -13.80 0.25 5.30
C PHE A 51 -13.51 -0.21 3.85
N TRP A 52 -14.57 -0.45 3.09
CA TRP A 52 -14.43 -0.81 1.68
C TRP A 52 -14.02 0.41 0.83
N GLY A 53 -13.11 0.21 -0.11
CA GLY A 53 -12.54 1.28 -0.91
C GLY A 53 -13.52 1.99 -1.86
N ASP A 54 -14.71 1.44 -2.06
CA ASP A 54 -15.78 1.94 -2.93
C ASP A 54 -16.99 2.48 -2.14
N GLU A 55 -16.96 2.46 -0.79
CA GLU A 55 -18.05 2.92 0.06
C GLU A 55 -17.65 4.12 0.93
N TRP A 56 -18.62 4.96 1.27
CA TRP A 56 -18.45 5.92 2.35
C TRP A 56 -18.59 5.19 3.69
N PRO A 57 -17.56 5.18 4.55
CA PRO A 57 -17.63 4.47 5.81
C PRO A 57 -18.71 5.05 6.73
N LYS A 58 -19.60 4.17 7.22
CA LYS A 58 -20.75 4.56 8.04
C LYS A 58 -20.35 5.37 9.29
N PHE A 59 -19.30 4.96 9.98
CA PHE A 59 -18.80 5.68 11.16
C PHE A 59 -18.39 7.13 10.85
N SER A 60 -17.93 7.38 9.63
CA SER A 60 -17.59 8.74 9.17
C SER A 60 -18.84 9.52 8.85
N MET A 61 -19.81 8.92 8.13
CA MET A 61 -21.10 9.57 7.85
C MET A 61 -21.81 10.00 9.13
N ASP A 62 -21.95 9.07 10.08
CA ASP A 62 -22.63 9.32 11.37
C ASP A 62 -21.99 10.50 12.13
N LYS A 63 -20.64 10.60 12.14
CA LYS A 63 -19.92 11.75 12.72
C LYS A 63 -20.23 13.05 11.99
N PHE A 64 -20.11 13.07 10.67
CA PHE A 64 -20.36 14.28 9.89
C PHE A 64 -21.82 14.75 9.95
N ASP A 65 -22.77 13.86 10.20
CA ASP A 65 -24.18 14.21 10.32
C ASP A 65 -24.57 14.72 11.72
N THR A 66 -23.87 14.29 12.76
CA THR A 66 -24.23 14.58 14.15
C THR A 66 -23.36 15.65 14.81
N TYR A 67 -22.11 15.85 14.34
CA TYR A 67 -21.16 16.77 14.95
C TYR A 67 -21.56 18.24 14.77
N THR A 68 -21.42 18.99 15.87
CA THR A 68 -21.47 20.45 15.89
C THR A 68 -20.11 21.06 15.52
N ASP A 69 -20.07 22.36 15.26
CA ASP A 69 -18.83 23.11 15.07
C ASP A 69 -17.85 22.97 16.25
N ALA A 70 -18.37 22.80 17.47
CA ALA A 70 -17.55 22.61 18.67
C ALA A 70 -16.88 21.23 18.65
N ASP A 71 -17.62 20.18 18.30
CA ASP A 71 -17.11 18.82 18.20
C ASP A 71 -16.03 18.72 17.11
N PHE A 72 -16.27 19.32 15.93
CA PHE A 72 -15.25 19.37 14.87
C PHE A 72 -13.98 20.12 15.31
N ARG A 73 -14.12 21.21 16.06
CA ARG A 73 -12.96 21.98 16.54
C ARG A 73 -12.16 21.22 17.58
N GLU A 74 -12.80 20.44 18.42
CA GLU A 74 -12.16 19.64 19.45
C GLU A 74 -11.49 18.39 18.83
N GLU A 75 -12.26 17.54 18.13
CA GLU A 75 -11.77 16.25 17.64
C GLU A 75 -10.90 16.36 16.38
N LEU A 76 -11.09 17.40 15.54
CA LEU A 76 -10.38 17.61 14.30
C LEU A 76 -9.55 18.90 14.31
N SER A 77 -8.94 19.19 15.47
CA SER A 77 -8.22 20.45 15.73
C SER A 77 -7.07 20.76 14.74
N ALA A 78 -6.46 19.72 14.13
CA ALA A 78 -5.45 19.89 13.11
C ALA A 78 -6.04 20.22 11.72
N MET A 79 -7.34 20.02 11.52
CA MET A 79 -8.02 20.20 10.24
C MET A 79 -9.02 21.35 10.23
N TYR A 80 -9.83 21.50 11.30
CA TYR A 80 -10.90 22.47 11.35
C TYR A 80 -10.39 23.91 11.15
N GLY A 81 -10.98 24.62 10.18
CA GLY A 81 -10.66 26.00 9.88
C GLY A 81 -9.25 26.23 9.32
N LYS A 82 -8.60 25.22 8.73
CA LYS A 82 -7.24 25.31 8.19
C LYS A 82 -7.20 25.01 6.70
N PRO A 83 -6.11 25.40 5.97
CA PRO A 83 -5.85 24.89 4.64
C PRO A 83 -5.58 23.38 4.68
N HIS A 84 -6.05 22.64 3.67
CA HIS A 84 -5.82 21.20 3.58
C HIS A 84 -4.90 20.83 2.41
N ALA A 85 -3.99 19.90 2.70
CA ALA A 85 -3.22 19.17 1.70
C ALA A 85 -3.45 17.66 1.91
N TYR A 86 -3.74 16.94 0.83
CA TYR A 86 -3.94 15.49 0.83
C TYR A 86 -2.87 14.87 -0.07
N LEU A 87 -2.21 13.83 0.41
CA LEU A 87 -1.16 13.14 -0.33
C LEU A 87 -1.57 11.70 -0.62
N ALA A 88 -1.48 11.31 -1.88
CA ALA A 88 -1.67 9.93 -2.33
C ALA A 88 -0.37 9.38 -2.92
N ILE A 89 0.14 8.28 -2.38
CA ILE A 89 1.40 7.67 -2.81
C ILE A 89 1.12 6.29 -3.41
N SER A 90 1.47 6.13 -4.68
CA SER A 90 1.22 4.89 -5.41
C SER A 90 2.18 3.76 -5.04
N GLY A 91 1.80 2.54 -5.39
CA GLY A 91 2.74 1.43 -5.53
C GLY A 91 3.84 1.70 -6.55
N GLY A 92 4.83 0.78 -6.61
CA GLY A 92 5.96 0.91 -7.54
C GLY A 92 7.21 0.10 -7.18
N GLY A 93 7.19 -0.69 -6.10
CA GLY A 93 8.36 -1.48 -5.65
C GLY A 93 9.57 -0.57 -5.35
N SER A 94 10.73 -0.89 -5.92
CA SER A 94 11.96 -0.08 -5.77
C SER A 94 11.83 1.36 -6.29
N ASN A 95 10.90 1.61 -7.20
CA ASN A 95 10.62 2.95 -7.71
C ASN A 95 10.04 3.91 -6.66
N GLY A 96 9.61 3.41 -5.49
CA GLY A 96 9.27 4.24 -4.34
C GLY A 96 10.37 5.22 -3.91
N ALA A 97 11.62 4.95 -4.29
CA ALA A 97 12.75 5.84 -4.12
C ALA A 97 12.53 7.23 -4.75
N PHE A 98 11.78 7.32 -5.86
CA PHE A 98 11.40 8.59 -6.47
C PHE A 98 10.55 9.44 -5.53
N GLY A 99 9.46 8.87 -5.01
CA GLY A 99 8.56 9.55 -4.09
C GLY A 99 9.25 9.95 -2.78
N ALA A 100 10.13 9.07 -2.26
CA ALA A 100 10.96 9.39 -1.11
C ALA A 100 11.85 10.61 -1.40
N GLY A 101 12.58 10.60 -2.51
CA GLY A 101 13.43 11.72 -2.93
C GLY A 101 12.65 13.03 -3.11
N LEU A 102 11.47 12.94 -3.73
CA LEU A 102 10.59 14.11 -3.92
C LEU A 102 10.17 14.72 -2.58
N LEU A 103 9.76 13.88 -1.60
CA LEU A 103 9.38 14.33 -0.25
C LEU A 103 10.56 15.00 0.48
N LEU A 104 11.75 14.40 0.43
CA LEU A 104 12.97 14.93 1.04
C LEU A 104 13.37 16.29 0.42
N GLY A 105 13.35 16.38 -0.89
CA GLY A 105 13.65 17.64 -1.59
C GLY A 105 12.60 18.71 -1.30
N TRP A 106 11.32 18.32 -1.21
CA TRP A 106 10.24 19.23 -0.85
C TRP A 106 10.39 19.77 0.58
N THR A 107 10.83 18.93 1.53
CA THR A 107 11.21 19.38 2.88
C THR A 107 12.36 20.39 2.82
N ALA A 108 13.40 20.11 2.03
CA ALA A 108 14.57 20.98 1.92
C ALA A 108 14.24 22.37 1.37
N THR A 109 13.17 22.52 0.56
CA THR A 109 12.66 23.83 0.13
C THR A 109 11.89 24.59 1.22
N GLY A 110 11.54 23.94 2.33
CA GLY A 110 10.69 24.51 3.38
C GLY A 110 9.22 24.69 2.99
N THR A 111 8.78 24.14 1.83
CA THR A 111 7.43 24.34 1.30
C THR A 111 6.54 23.08 1.37
N ARG A 112 7.06 21.96 1.89
CA ARG A 112 6.28 20.75 2.10
C ARG A 112 5.18 21.00 3.14
N PRO A 113 3.89 20.84 2.78
CA PRO A 113 2.81 21.08 3.72
C PRO A 113 2.72 19.95 4.78
N GLU A 114 2.13 20.27 5.92
CA GLU A 114 1.59 19.22 6.81
C GLU A 114 0.35 18.65 6.14
N PHE A 115 0.38 17.34 5.83
CA PHE A 115 -0.74 16.69 5.16
C PHE A 115 -1.87 16.37 6.14
N ALA A 116 -3.06 16.84 5.86
CA ALA A 116 -4.27 16.50 6.61
C ALA A 116 -4.63 15.01 6.44
N MET A 117 -4.34 14.45 5.27
CA MET A 117 -4.54 13.04 4.97
C MET A 117 -3.41 12.51 4.09
N VAL A 118 -2.93 11.31 4.39
CA VAL A 118 -1.98 10.57 3.55
C VAL A 118 -2.56 9.20 3.26
N THR A 119 -2.52 8.79 2.00
CA THR A 119 -2.89 7.45 1.56
C THR A 119 -1.72 6.76 0.88
N GLY A 120 -1.62 5.45 1.01
CA GLY A 120 -0.54 4.68 0.41
C GLY A 120 -0.94 3.28 -0.01
N VAL A 121 -0.30 2.80 -1.07
CA VAL A 121 -0.45 1.44 -1.62
C VAL A 121 0.93 0.85 -1.87
N SER A 122 1.17 -0.41 -1.48
CA SER A 122 2.44 -1.12 -1.74
C SER A 122 3.65 -0.35 -1.17
N THR A 123 4.66 -0.03 -1.97
CA THR A 123 5.78 0.83 -1.53
C THR A 123 5.30 2.19 -1.04
N GLY A 124 4.20 2.72 -1.60
CA GLY A 124 3.57 3.95 -1.10
C GLY A 124 2.99 3.79 0.31
N ALA A 125 2.49 2.60 0.65
CA ALA A 125 2.07 2.27 2.01
C ALA A 125 3.23 2.27 3.00
N LEU A 126 4.41 1.81 2.56
CA LEU A 126 5.64 1.82 3.38
C LEU A 126 6.22 3.24 3.54
N THR A 127 5.99 4.13 2.57
CA THR A 127 6.41 5.54 2.61
C THR A 127 5.42 6.43 3.38
N ALA A 128 4.13 6.09 3.35
CA ALA A 128 3.07 6.94 3.89
C ALA A 128 3.22 7.31 5.38
N PRO A 129 3.67 6.44 6.32
CA PRO A 129 3.92 6.81 7.70
C PRO A 129 4.92 7.97 7.85
N PHE A 130 6.01 7.95 7.08
CA PHE A 130 7.05 9.00 7.08
C PHE A 130 6.49 10.31 6.52
N ALA A 131 5.79 10.23 5.39
CA ALA A 131 5.15 11.39 4.78
C ALA A 131 4.12 12.03 5.71
N PHE A 132 3.38 11.22 6.46
CA PHE A 132 2.37 11.64 7.41
C PHE A 132 2.97 12.32 8.64
N LEU A 133 4.05 11.79 9.18
CA LEU A 133 4.71 12.35 10.37
C LEU A 133 5.58 13.58 10.06
N GLY A 134 6.07 13.71 8.82
CA GLY A 134 6.80 14.91 8.38
C GLY A 134 8.32 14.78 8.47
N SER A 135 8.99 15.93 8.48
CA SER A 135 10.44 16.05 8.32
C SER A 135 11.29 15.35 9.38
N ASP A 136 10.77 15.17 10.57
CA ASP A 136 11.50 14.50 11.66
C ASP A 136 11.85 13.04 11.36
N TYR A 137 11.21 12.45 10.33
CA TYR A 137 11.41 11.07 9.88
C TYR A 137 12.07 10.97 8.49
N ASP A 138 12.58 12.07 7.96
CA ASP A 138 13.15 12.12 6.61
C ASP A 138 14.49 11.35 6.52
N ASP A 139 15.31 11.33 7.56
CA ASP A 139 16.57 10.59 7.59
C ASP A 139 16.35 9.08 7.55
N GLU A 140 15.34 8.58 8.27
CA GLU A 140 14.93 7.17 8.23
C GLU A 140 14.38 6.81 6.86
N LEU A 141 13.53 7.65 6.26
CA LEU A 141 12.99 7.46 4.91
C LEU A 141 14.13 7.36 3.88
N LYS A 142 15.10 8.27 3.93
CA LYS A 142 16.29 8.25 3.09
C LYS A 142 17.07 6.94 3.27
N THR A 143 17.33 6.55 4.51
CA THR A 143 18.09 5.33 4.84
C THR A 143 17.41 4.10 4.24
N VAL A 144 16.08 3.97 4.39
CA VAL A 144 15.31 2.86 3.82
C VAL A 144 15.57 2.73 2.31
N TYR A 145 15.43 3.82 1.54
CA TYR A 145 15.55 3.75 0.08
C TYR A 145 16.98 3.78 -0.48
N THR A 146 18.01 3.98 0.36
CA THR A 146 19.41 3.99 -0.10
C THR A 146 20.22 2.78 0.37
N THR A 147 19.71 1.96 1.31
CA THR A 147 20.48 0.85 1.89
C THR A 147 19.87 -0.52 1.65
N ILE A 148 18.58 -0.61 1.31
CA ILE A 148 17.86 -1.87 1.15
C ILE A 148 18.27 -2.56 -0.14
N THR A 149 18.48 -3.89 -0.04
CA THR A 149 18.76 -4.80 -1.16
C THR A 149 17.60 -5.81 -1.31
N THR A 150 17.58 -6.55 -2.41
CA THR A 150 16.60 -7.63 -2.63
C THR A 150 16.58 -8.65 -1.48
N LYS A 151 17.74 -8.90 -0.83
CA LYS A 151 17.84 -9.86 0.29
C LYS A 151 17.15 -9.38 1.56
N ASP A 152 17.01 -8.07 1.73
CA ASP A 152 16.30 -7.45 2.87
C ASP A 152 14.78 -7.49 2.68
N ILE A 153 14.30 -7.80 1.47
CA ILE A 153 12.89 -7.89 1.13
C ILE A 153 12.45 -9.35 1.01
N VAL A 154 13.21 -10.17 0.27
CA VAL A 154 12.80 -11.54 -0.05
C VAL A 154 13.91 -12.53 0.05
N LYS A 155 13.54 -13.78 0.39
CA LYS A 155 14.34 -14.98 0.24
C LYS A 155 13.65 -15.93 -0.74
N LYS A 156 14.33 -16.34 -1.80
CA LYS A 156 13.79 -17.29 -2.79
C LYS A 156 13.48 -18.62 -2.12
N ARG A 157 12.29 -19.16 -2.37
CA ARG A 157 11.92 -20.52 -1.98
C ARG A 157 12.48 -21.54 -2.96
N GLY A 158 12.77 -22.76 -2.49
CA GLY A 158 13.15 -23.87 -3.38
C GLY A 158 12.00 -24.26 -4.33
N LEU A 159 12.33 -24.89 -5.47
CA LEU A 159 11.36 -25.20 -6.53
C LEU A 159 10.13 -25.98 -6.03
N ILE A 160 10.29 -26.95 -5.12
CA ILE A 160 9.20 -27.74 -4.57
C ILE A 160 8.31 -26.86 -3.68
N ALA A 161 8.89 -26.07 -2.79
CA ALA A 161 8.15 -25.18 -1.90
C ALA A 161 7.42 -24.05 -2.67
N ALA A 162 7.98 -23.59 -3.79
CA ALA A 162 7.34 -22.64 -4.68
C ALA A 162 6.16 -23.26 -5.47
N ALA A 163 6.24 -24.54 -5.80
CA ALA A 163 5.20 -25.24 -6.55
C ALA A 163 4.00 -25.70 -5.67
N THR A 164 4.23 -25.91 -4.37
CA THR A 164 3.20 -26.39 -3.42
C THR A 164 2.75 -25.33 -2.42
N GLY A 165 3.40 -24.17 -2.39
CA GLY A 165 3.09 -23.05 -1.50
C GLY A 165 2.19 -22.00 -2.15
N ASP A 166 1.96 -20.93 -1.43
CA ASP A 166 1.15 -19.77 -1.79
C ASP A 166 1.94 -18.67 -2.54
N SER A 167 3.26 -18.84 -2.66
CA SER A 167 4.15 -17.84 -3.29
C SER A 167 5.52 -18.43 -3.66
N VAL A 168 6.22 -17.73 -4.55
CA VAL A 168 7.58 -18.12 -4.98
C VAL A 168 8.69 -17.61 -4.04
N ALA A 169 8.38 -16.70 -3.12
CA ALA A 169 9.33 -16.11 -2.20
C ALA A 169 8.84 -16.15 -0.74
N ASP A 170 9.80 -16.13 0.19
CA ASP A 170 9.59 -15.90 1.61
C ASP A 170 9.85 -14.42 1.93
N THR A 171 8.88 -13.73 2.53
CA THR A 171 8.93 -12.31 2.90
C THR A 171 9.26 -12.07 4.38
N THR A 172 9.80 -13.06 5.08
CA THR A 172 10.30 -12.88 6.45
C THR A 172 11.32 -11.72 6.55
N PRO A 173 12.24 -11.50 5.58
CA PRO A 173 13.11 -10.33 5.60
C PRO A 173 12.33 -9.02 5.60
N LEU A 174 11.34 -8.85 4.72
CA LEU A 174 10.47 -7.66 4.67
C LEU A 174 9.72 -7.46 6.00
N LYS A 175 9.18 -8.52 6.60
CA LYS A 175 8.53 -8.47 7.91
C LYS A 175 9.49 -7.89 8.97
N ASN A 176 10.73 -8.38 9.00
CA ASN A 176 11.76 -7.91 9.93
C ASN A 176 12.16 -6.45 9.65
N LEU A 177 12.27 -6.08 8.39
CA LEU A 177 12.56 -4.71 7.98
C LEU A 177 11.45 -3.75 8.43
N ILE A 178 10.18 -4.09 8.17
CA ILE A 178 9.04 -3.30 8.64
C ILE A 178 9.06 -3.18 10.18
N ALA A 179 9.35 -4.28 10.90
CA ALA A 179 9.40 -4.25 12.36
C ALA A 179 10.52 -3.34 12.90
N LYS A 180 11.65 -3.27 12.19
CA LYS A 180 12.80 -2.38 12.52
C LYS A 180 12.48 -0.92 12.21
N THR A 181 11.78 -0.65 11.11
CA THR A 181 11.57 0.69 10.56
C THR A 181 10.35 1.36 11.17
N ILE A 182 9.23 0.63 11.29
CA ILE A 182 7.99 1.13 11.91
C ILE A 182 8.06 0.84 13.41
N THR A 183 8.67 1.76 14.13
CA THR A 183 8.93 1.65 15.58
C THR A 183 7.66 1.91 16.41
N VAL A 184 7.71 1.56 17.68
CA VAL A 184 6.61 1.87 18.63
C VAL A 184 6.43 3.39 18.73
N ASP A 185 7.52 4.14 18.84
CA ASP A 185 7.48 5.62 18.93
C ASP A 185 6.81 6.26 17.70
N MET A 186 7.08 5.71 16.51
CA MET A 186 6.41 6.13 15.27
C MET A 186 4.91 5.85 15.30
N ILE A 187 4.50 4.68 15.79
CA ILE A 187 3.09 4.31 15.93
C ILE A 187 2.39 5.22 16.94
N ASP A 188 3.05 5.54 18.06
CA ASP A 188 2.53 6.48 19.05
C ASP A 188 2.44 7.91 18.49
N ALA A 189 3.38 8.31 17.63
CA ALA A 189 3.30 9.58 16.90
C ALA A 189 2.10 9.61 15.94
N ILE A 190 1.87 8.54 15.19
CA ILE A 190 0.69 8.39 14.32
C ILE A 190 -0.60 8.49 15.14
N ALA A 191 -0.65 7.84 16.31
CA ALA A 191 -1.80 7.91 17.22
C ALA A 191 -2.07 9.35 17.70
N ARG A 192 -1.03 10.12 18.04
CA ARG A 192 -1.17 11.53 18.43
C ARG A 192 -1.77 12.37 17.30
N GLU A 193 -1.25 12.22 16.09
CA GLU A 193 -1.75 12.96 14.92
C GLU A 193 -3.18 12.57 14.54
N HIS A 194 -3.53 11.29 14.68
CA HIS A 194 -4.90 10.83 14.48
C HIS A 194 -5.89 11.49 15.47
N ARG A 195 -5.52 11.59 16.74
CA ARG A 195 -6.36 12.27 17.76
C ARG A 195 -6.52 13.77 17.50
N ARG A 196 -5.60 14.39 16.76
CA ARG A 196 -5.71 15.78 16.29
C ARG A 196 -6.59 15.92 15.04
N GLY A 197 -7.04 14.81 14.47
CA GLY A 197 -7.92 14.78 13.31
C GLY A 197 -7.26 14.40 11.98
N ARG A 198 -5.91 14.31 11.89
CA ARG A 198 -5.23 13.88 10.66
C ARG A 198 -5.46 12.40 10.38
N ARG A 199 -5.38 12.00 9.12
CA ARG A 199 -5.70 10.63 8.68
C ARG A 199 -4.57 9.98 7.90
N LEU A 200 -4.26 8.72 8.26
CA LEU A 200 -3.33 7.86 7.54
C LEU A 200 -4.04 6.59 7.11
N PHE A 201 -4.17 6.39 5.81
CA PHE A 201 -4.86 5.25 5.21
C PHE A 201 -3.94 4.40 4.35
N ILE A 202 -4.11 3.07 4.43
CA ILE A 202 -3.36 2.10 3.61
C ILE A 202 -4.36 1.21 2.87
N GLY A 203 -4.11 0.97 1.58
CA GLY A 203 -4.92 0.09 0.75
C GLY A 203 -4.38 -1.34 0.68
N THR A 204 -5.26 -2.33 0.79
CA THR A 204 -5.03 -3.75 0.46
C THR A 204 -6.19 -4.28 -0.38
N VAL A 205 -6.06 -5.48 -0.95
CA VAL A 205 -7.19 -6.21 -1.54
C VAL A 205 -7.48 -7.45 -0.71
N ASN A 206 -8.72 -7.61 -0.28
CA ASN A 206 -9.25 -8.85 0.24
C ASN A 206 -9.54 -9.79 -0.94
N LEU A 207 -8.74 -10.86 -1.09
CA LEU A 207 -8.86 -11.81 -2.20
C LEU A 207 -10.16 -12.62 -2.13
N ASP A 208 -10.66 -12.91 -0.92
CA ASP A 208 -11.89 -13.70 -0.76
C ASP A 208 -13.11 -12.93 -1.28
N ALA A 209 -13.12 -11.60 -1.06
CA ALA A 209 -14.18 -10.72 -1.55
C ALA A 209 -13.90 -10.14 -2.94
N GLY A 210 -12.64 -10.20 -3.44
CA GLY A 210 -12.22 -9.54 -4.68
C GLY A 210 -12.36 -8.00 -4.62
N ARG A 211 -12.16 -7.39 -3.45
CA ARG A 211 -12.52 -5.99 -3.18
C ARG A 211 -11.43 -5.26 -2.40
N SER A 212 -11.23 -3.98 -2.71
CA SER A 212 -10.27 -3.14 -1.99
C SER A 212 -10.74 -2.81 -0.58
N VAL A 213 -9.82 -2.92 0.38
CA VAL A 213 -10.03 -2.54 1.78
C VAL A 213 -9.07 -1.42 2.14
N ILE A 214 -9.61 -0.36 2.73
CA ILE A 214 -8.85 0.79 3.22
C ILE A 214 -8.73 0.66 4.74
N TRP A 215 -7.51 0.69 5.23
CA TRP A 215 -7.17 0.57 6.64
C TRP A 215 -6.87 1.93 7.25
N ASN A 216 -7.56 2.28 8.32
CA ASN A 216 -7.34 3.49 9.11
C ASN A 216 -6.21 3.25 10.12
N ILE A 217 -4.96 3.40 9.67
CA ILE A 217 -3.77 3.14 10.49
C ILE A 217 -3.76 4.04 11.73
N GLY A 218 -4.25 5.28 11.60
CA GLY A 218 -4.35 6.20 12.72
C GLY A 218 -5.32 5.72 13.81
N ALA A 219 -6.50 5.21 13.44
CA ALA A 219 -7.47 4.64 14.40
C ALA A 219 -6.89 3.39 15.09
N ILE A 220 -6.24 2.51 14.32
CA ILE A 220 -5.60 1.32 14.88
C ILE A 220 -4.49 1.72 15.87
N ALA A 221 -3.64 2.68 15.51
CA ALA A 221 -2.57 3.18 16.38
C ALA A 221 -3.11 3.82 17.67
N ALA A 222 -4.22 4.56 17.59
CA ALA A 222 -4.84 5.26 18.71
C ALA A 222 -5.68 4.35 19.63
N SER A 223 -5.95 3.10 19.21
CA SER A 223 -6.75 2.14 19.97
C SER A 223 -5.97 1.54 21.14
N ASP A 224 -6.70 0.89 22.04
CA ASP A 224 -6.13 0.10 23.15
C ASP A 224 -5.97 -1.39 22.78
N HIS A 225 -6.08 -1.73 21.48
CA HIS A 225 -5.96 -3.11 21.01
C HIS A 225 -4.56 -3.68 21.34
N PRO A 226 -4.48 -4.83 22.03
CA PRO A 226 -3.20 -5.36 22.53
C PRO A 226 -2.19 -5.71 21.42
N GLN A 227 -2.68 -6.01 20.23
CA GLN A 227 -1.85 -6.38 19.07
C GLN A 227 -1.75 -5.26 18.02
N LYS A 228 -2.11 -4.02 18.33
CA LYS A 228 -2.12 -2.91 17.37
C LYS A 228 -0.80 -2.74 16.60
N ILE A 229 0.33 -2.90 17.28
CA ILE A 229 1.66 -2.79 16.66
C ILE A 229 1.87 -3.89 15.62
N THR A 230 1.56 -5.13 15.98
CA THR A 230 1.65 -6.28 15.07
C THR A 230 0.68 -6.12 13.89
N LEU A 231 -0.55 -5.71 14.16
CA LEU A 231 -1.57 -5.49 13.14
C LEU A 231 -1.12 -4.44 12.13
N ILE A 232 -0.66 -3.26 12.57
CA ILE A 232 -0.17 -2.21 11.66
C ILE A 232 0.96 -2.73 10.78
N ARG A 233 1.93 -3.45 11.34
CA ARG A 233 3.05 -4.01 10.58
C ARG A 233 2.62 -5.08 9.58
N GLU A 234 1.67 -5.94 9.95
CA GLU A 234 1.11 -6.94 9.03
C GLU A 234 0.25 -6.29 7.93
N LEU A 235 -0.47 -5.20 8.20
CA LEU A 235 -1.21 -4.44 7.19
C LEU A 235 -0.28 -3.77 6.17
N LEU A 236 0.83 -3.19 6.62
CA LEU A 236 1.87 -2.65 5.74
C LEU A 236 2.49 -3.76 4.87
N ARG A 237 2.76 -4.94 5.45
CA ARG A 237 3.23 -6.11 4.73
C ARG A 237 2.18 -6.62 3.73
N ALA A 238 0.91 -6.65 4.10
CA ALA A 238 -0.20 -7.03 3.23
C ALA A 238 -0.31 -6.10 2.01
N SER A 239 -0.22 -4.79 2.25
CA SER A 239 -0.24 -3.79 1.18
C SER A 239 0.91 -3.95 0.18
N ALA A 240 2.03 -4.57 0.58
CA ALA A 240 3.19 -4.85 -0.28
C ALA A 240 3.27 -6.32 -0.72
N ALA A 241 2.24 -7.15 -0.47
CA ALA A 241 2.22 -8.57 -0.80
C ALA A 241 1.78 -8.79 -2.25
N ILE A 242 2.70 -8.60 -3.20
CA ILE A 242 2.46 -8.76 -4.64
C ILE A 242 2.03 -10.21 -4.92
N PRO A 243 0.83 -10.45 -5.50
CA PRO A 243 0.34 -11.80 -5.77
C PRO A 243 1.32 -12.65 -6.58
N VAL A 244 1.38 -13.95 -6.30
CA VAL A 244 2.30 -14.93 -6.87
C VAL A 244 3.76 -14.74 -6.40
N ALA A 245 4.26 -13.51 -6.37
CA ALA A 245 5.62 -13.22 -5.94
C ALA A 245 5.78 -13.38 -4.42
N PHE A 246 4.87 -12.80 -3.65
CA PHE A 246 4.89 -12.76 -2.19
C PHE A 246 3.70 -13.49 -1.59
N PRO A 247 3.85 -14.09 -0.39
CA PRO A 247 2.75 -14.76 0.27
C PRO A 247 1.66 -13.75 0.69
N PRO A 248 0.38 -14.07 0.50
CA PRO A 248 -0.72 -13.31 1.06
C PRO A 248 -0.59 -13.18 2.58
N VAL A 249 -1.22 -12.17 3.14
CA VAL A 249 -1.30 -11.96 4.59
C VAL A 249 -2.69 -12.29 5.07
N VAL A 250 -2.77 -13.19 6.03
CA VAL A 250 -4.05 -13.54 6.66
C VAL A 250 -4.29 -12.57 7.82
N ILE A 251 -5.42 -11.89 7.79
CA ILE A 251 -5.85 -10.94 8.82
C ILE A 251 -7.06 -11.53 9.55
N SER A 252 -6.97 -11.61 10.87
CA SER A 252 -8.09 -12.04 11.71
C SER A 252 -9.12 -10.93 11.83
N VAL A 253 -10.39 -11.28 11.61
CA VAL A 253 -11.54 -10.39 11.73
C VAL A 253 -12.61 -11.06 12.60
N GLU A 254 -13.56 -10.27 13.11
CA GLU A 254 -14.72 -10.76 13.86
C GLU A 254 -16.02 -10.37 13.15
N ALA A 255 -16.95 -11.29 13.09
CA ALA A 255 -18.33 -11.04 12.66
C ALA A 255 -19.28 -11.91 13.50
N ASN A 256 -20.38 -11.31 13.96
CA ASN A 256 -21.39 -11.98 14.80
C ASN A 256 -20.85 -12.72 16.04
N GLY A 257 -19.73 -12.21 16.62
CA GLY A 257 -19.10 -12.77 17.80
C GLY A 257 -18.20 -13.98 17.53
N GLU A 258 -17.94 -14.31 16.27
CA GLU A 258 -17.02 -15.38 15.85
C GLU A 258 -15.81 -14.81 15.12
N ALA A 259 -14.66 -15.46 15.30
CA ALA A 259 -13.41 -15.09 14.64
C ALA A 259 -13.28 -15.82 13.30
N TYR A 260 -12.94 -15.05 12.28
CA TYR A 260 -12.69 -15.50 10.91
C TYR A 260 -11.34 -14.99 10.43
N ASP A 261 -10.93 -15.44 9.24
CA ASP A 261 -9.76 -14.90 8.56
C ASP A 261 -10.11 -14.38 7.16
N GLU A 262 -9.40 -13.33 6.76
CA GLU A 262 -9.43 -12.78 5.40
C GLU A 262 -8.03 -12.82 4.80
N MET A 263 -7.94 -13.17 3.52
CA MET A 263 -6.67 -13.21 2.78
C MET A 263 -6.44 -11.89 2.06
N HIS A 264 -5.39 -11.15 2.49
CA HIS A 264 -5.05 -9.87 1.91
C HIS A 264 -3.78 -9.92 1.07
N VAL A 265 -3.78 -9.16 -0.02
CA VAL A 265 -2.66 -8.95 -0.93
C VAL A 265 -2.44 -7.46 -1.21
N ASP A 266 -1.41 -7.17 -2.01
CA ASP A 266 -1.04 -5.82 -2.43
C ASP A 266 -2.25 -5.01 -2.92
N GLY A 267 -2.40 -3.82 -2.36
CA GLY A 267 -3.49 -2.91 -2.70
C GLY A 267 -3.52 -2.53 -4.18
N GLY A 268 -2.36 -2.57 -4.85
CA GLY A 268 -2.24 -2.34 -6.29
C GLY A 268 -2.96 -3.38 -7.17
N THR A 269 -3.43 -4.49 -6.59
CA THR A 269 -4.32 -5.44 -7.28
C THR A 269 -5.72 -4.82 -7.51
N GLY A 270 -6.14 -3.91 -6.65
CA GLY A 270 -7.43 -3.21 -6.74
C GLY A 270 -7.31 -1.76 -7.20
N SER A 271 -6.34 -1.01 -6.68
CA SER A 271 -6.04 0.37 -7.06
C SER A 271 -4.57 0.69 -6.80
N GLN A 272 -3.89 1.24 -7.79
CA GLN A 272 -2.47 1.62 -7.66
C GLN A 272 -2.27 2.85 -6.79
N VAL A 273 -3.25 3.73 -6.75
CA VAL A 273 -3.26 4.97 -5.95
C VAL A 273 -4.70 5.42 -5.73
N PHE A 274 -5.01 5.91 -4.53
CA PHE A 274 -6.34 6.42 -4.19
C PHE A 274 -6.23 7.62 -3.24
N VAL A 275 -7.27 8.43 -3.15
CA VAL A 275 -7.39 9.53 -2.17
C VAL A 275 -8.54 9.24 -1.21
N TYR A 276 -9.76 9.17 -1.72
CA TYR A 276 -10.98 8.81 -0.98
C TYR A 276 -11.97 8.11 -1.93
N PRO A 277 -12.93 7.32 -1.39
CA PRO A 277 -13.94 6.67 -2.22
C PRO A 277 -14.79 7.65 -3.01
N ALA A 278 -15.15 7.27 -4.24
CA ALA A 278 -16.00 8.11 -5.08
C ALA A 278 -17.39 8.38 -4.48
N ALA A 279 -17.87 7.48 -3.62
CA ALA A 279 -19.14 7.63 -2.91
C ALA A 279 -19.13 8.74 -1.84
N VAL A 280 -17.94 9.23 -1.42
CA VAL A 280 -17.82 10.27 -0.39
C VAL A 280 -18.15 11.63 -0.97
N ASP A 281 -19.06 12.36 -0.34
CA ASP A 281 -19.29 13.80 -0.61
C ASP A 281 -18.22 14.64 0.09
N TRP A 282 -17.05 14.73 -0.55
CA TRP A 282 -15.88 15.41 0.01
C TRP A 282 -16.07 16.93 0.12
N ARG A 283 -16.88 17.51 -0.76
CA ARG A 283 -17.21 18.94 -0.70
C ARG A 283 -17.95 19.26 0.58
N SER A 284 -18.99 18.49 0.91
CA SER A 284 -19.73 18.67 2.18
C SER A 284 -18.81 18.53 3.40
N ILE A 285 -17.86 17.59 3.37
CA ILE A 285 -16.86 17.43 4.44
C ILE A 285 -16.00 18.69 4.60
N THR A 286 -15.46 19.21 3.50
CA THR A 286 -14.59 20.40 3.53
C THR A 286 -15.34 21.66 3.95
N GLU A 287 -16.62 21.80 3.59
CA GLU A 287 -17.49 22.88 4.02
C GLU A 287 -17.78 22.81 5.53
N LYS A 288 -18.14 21.64 6.05
CA LYS A 288 -18.36 21.42 7.49
C LYS A 288 -17.08 21.67 8.31
N LEU A 289 -15.92 21.29 7.79
CA LEU A 289 -14.62 21.54 8.40
C LEU A 289 -14.14 22.99 8.26
N LYS A 290 -14.88 23.84 7.53
CA LYS A 290 -14.50 25.24 7.23
C LYS A 290 -13.10 25.36 6.67
N VAL A 291 -12.76 24.46 5.74
CA VAL A 291 -11.43 24.42 5.11
C VAL A 291 -11.13 25.74 4.42
N GLN A 292 -9.95 26.29 4.70
CA GLN A 292 -9.54 27.56 4.13
C GLN A 292 -8.90 27.36 2.74
N GLY A 293 -9.35 28.17 1.79
CA GLY A 293 -8.84 28.13 0.42
C GLY A 293 -9.27 26.87 -0.32
N LYS A 294 -8.52 26.54 -1.38
CA LYS A 294 -8.76 25.36 -2.20
C LYS A 294 -7.85 24.21 -1.73
N PRO A 295 -8.41 23.07 -1.28
CA PRO A 295 -7.59 21.94 -0.85
C PRO A 295 -6.68 21.45 -1.97
N GLY A 296 -5.40 21.19 -1.65
CA GLY A 296 -4.45 20.58 -2.59
C GLY A 296 -4.47 19.06 -2.49
N VAL A 297 -4.70 18.37 -3.61
CA VAL A 297 -4.52 16.92 -3.74
C VAL A 297 -3.22 16.66 -4.49
N TYR A 298 -2.27 16.04 -3.82
CA TYR A 298 -0.96 15.69 -4.37
C TYR A 298 -0.88 14.18 -4.60
N VAL A 299 -0.59 13.79 -5.83
CA VAL A 299 -0.43 12.39 -6.23
C VAL A 299 1.04 12.15 -6.60
N ILE A 300 1.70 11.26 -5.89
CA ILE A 300 3.04 10.78 -6.23
C ILE A 300 2.91 9.40 -6.88
N ARG A 301 3.15 9.33 -8.17
CA ARG A 301 3.16 8.08 -8.93
C ARG A 301 4.57 7.53 -9.01
N ASN A 302 4.89 6.49 -8.28
CA ASN A 302 6.18 5.80 -8.29
C ASN A 302 6.31 4.88 -9.52
N SER A 303 6.04 5.42 -10.70
CA SER A 303 6.14 4.71 -11.97
C SER A 303 6.24 5.69 -13.12
N PHE A 304 6.72 5.20 -14.25
CA PHE A 304 6.65 5.90 -15.52
C PHE A 304 5.21 5.90 -16.04
N LEU A 305 4.80 6.97 -16.73
CA LEU A 305 3.50 7.03 -17.39
C LEU A 305 3.60 6.57 -18.86
N ASP A 306 4.73 6.80 -19.49
CA ASP A 306 4.97 6.38 -20.88
C ASP A 306 5.06 4.86 -21.03
N PRO A 307 4.59 4.31 -22.15
CA PRO A 307 4.74 2.89 -22.44
C PRO A 307 6.22 2.51 -22.61
N ASP A 308 6.66 1.50 -21.89
CA ASP A 308 7.96 0.87 -22.10
C ASP A 308 7.85 -0.16 -23.23
N TYR A 309 8.55 0.09 -24.35
CA TYR A 309 8.62 -0.86 -25.46
C TYR A 309 9.80 -1.82 -25.29
N ARG A 310 9.50 -3.11 -25.14
CA ARG A 310 10.52 -4.18 -25.10
C ARG A 310 10.01 -5.46 -25.77
N GLY A 311 10.92 -6.16 -26.48
CA GLY A 311 10.62 -7.46 -27.07
C GLY A 311 10.41 -8.53 -25.99
N ILE A 312 9.30 -9.24 -26.04
CA ILE A 312 8.96 -10.30 -25.07
C ILE A 312 9.25 -11.67 -25.66
N LYS A 313 10.00 -12.50 -24.92
CA LYS A 313 10.23 -13.91 -25.29
C LYS A 313 8.90 -14.65 -25.29
N ARG A 314 8.67 -15.51 -26.30
CA ARG A 314 7.43 -16.28 -26.47
C ARG A 314 7.37 -17.49 -25.53
N ASN A 315 7.36 -17.20 -24.20
CA ASN A 315 7.27 -18.18 -23.13
C ASN A 315 6.21 -17.70 -22.11
N VAL A 316 5.62 -18.64 -21.36
CA VAL A 316 4.50 -18.36 -20.43
C VAL A 316 4.88 -17.29 -19.39
N LEU A 317 6.00 -17.45 -18.68
CA LEU A 317 6.39 -16.53 -17.61
C LEU A 317 6.67 -15.09 -18.11
N PRO A 318 7.47 -14.84 -19.15
CA PRO A 318 7.65 -13.49 -19.70
C PRO A 318 6.34 -12.86 -20.19
N ILE A 319 5.45 -13.65 -20.81
CA ILE A 319 4.15 -13.16 -21.29
C ILE A 319 3.26 -12.78 -20.09
N ALA A 320 3.15 -13.64 -19.09
CA ALA A 320 2.35 -13.39 -17.90
C ALA A 320 2.86 -12.15 -17.13
N SER A 321 4.18 -12.06 -16.90
CA SER A 321 4.78 -10.89 -16.23
C SER A 321 4.48 -9.60 -17.00
N ARG A 322 4.68 -9.58 -18.33
CA ARG A 322 4.39 -8.38 -19.13
C ARG A 322 2.92 -8.01 -19.13
N THR A 323 2.03 -9.01 -19.11
CA THR A 323 0.57 -8.77 -19.01
C THR A 323 0.23 -8.08 -17.70
N ILE A 324 0.76 -8.58 -16.58
CA ILE A 324 0.56 -7.99 -15.24
C ILE A 324 1.13 -6.56 -15.22
N ASP A 325 2.35 -6.34 -15.69
CA ASP A 325 2.96 -5.00 -15.77
C ASP A 325 2.08 -4.01 -16.55
N SER A 326 1.51 -4.49 -17.67
CA SER A 326 0.63 -3.68 -18.52
C SER A 326 -0.70 -3.34 -17.84
N LEU A 327 -1.30 -4.30 -17.11
CA LEU A 327 -2.51 -4.10 -16.33
C LEU A 327 -2.27 -3.08 -15.21
N ILE A 328 -1.19 -3.26 -14.43
CA ILE A 328 -0.79 -2.36 -13.34
C ILE A 328 -0.60 -0.93 -13.85
N ARG A 329 0.10 -0.76 -14.97
CA ARG A 329 0.32 0.57 -15.56
C ARG A 329 -0.99 1.20 -16.01
N THR A 330 -1.82 0.46 -16.76
CA THR A 330 -3.09 0.96 -17.30
C THR A 330 -4.07 1.31 -16.18
N GLN A 331 -4.17 0.46 -15.15
CA GLN A 331 -4.97 0.73 -13.96
C GLN A 331 -4.50 2.00 -13.25
N GLY A 332 -3.18 2.15 -13.03
CA GLY A 332 -2.65 3.35 -12.37
C GLY A 332 -2.92 4.65 -13.13
N ILE A 333 -2.98 4.62 -14.47
CA ILE A 333 -3.44 5.76 -15.26
C ILE A 333 -4.93 6.01 -15.01
N GLY A 334 -5.75 4.97 -15.01
CA GLY A 334 -7.19 5.05 -14.68
C GLY A 334 -7.44 5.64 -13.30
N ASP A 335 -6.67 5.23 -12.28
CA ASP A 335 -6.76 5.78 -10.91
C ASP A 335 -6.44 7.29 -10.88
N ILE A 336 -5.42 7.72 -11.65
CA ILE A 336 -5.07 9.15 -11.77
C ILE A 336 -6.24 9.94 -12.39
N TYR A 337 -6.88 9.41 -13.45
CA TYR A 337 -8.06 10.02 -14.03
C TYR A 337 -9.24 10.06 -13.05
N GLN A 338 -9.45 9.02 -12.27
CA GLN A 338 -10.48 8.99 -11.22
C GLN A 338 -10.22 10.07 -10.17
N ILE A 339 -8.99 10.18 -9.64
CA ILE A 339 -8.62 11.22 -8.67
C ILE A 339 -8.82 12.61 -9.26
N TYR A 340 -8.44 12.82 -10.52
CA TYR A 340 -8.68 14.09 -11.22
C TYR A 340 -10.16 14.44 -11.31
N ALA A 341 -11.00 13.47 -11.69
CA ALA A 341 -12.45 13.66 -11.76
C ALA A 341 -13.05 14.01 -10.38
N LEU A 342 -12.58 13.34 -9.30
CA LEU A 342 -12.96 13.67 -7.93
C LEU A 342 -12.50 15.08 -7.54
N CYS A 343 -11.28 15.48 -7.87
CA CYS A 343 -10.80 16.84 -7.65
C CYS A 343 -11.67 17.90 -8.35
N LYS A 344 -12.06 17.63 -9.60
CA LYS A 344 -12.97 18.52 -10.34
C LYS A 344 -14.35 18.59 -9.71
N ARG A 345 -14.94 17.44 -9.33
CA ARG A 345 -16.24 17.36 -8.65
C ARG A 345 -16.26 18.17 -7.36
N ASP A 346 -15.20 18.01 -6.53
CA ASP A 346 -15.17 18.50 -5.16
C ASP A 346 -14.45 19.87 -5.03
N GLY A 347 -13.94 20.42 -6.13
CA GLY A 347 -13.30 21.73 -6.14
C GLY A 347 -11.87 21.72 -5.61
N ASN A 348 -11.21 20.56 -5.55
CA ASN A 348 -9.82 20.43 -5.10
C ASN A 348 -8.81 20.78 -6.20
N ASP A 349 -7.60 21.20 -5.80
CA ASP A 349 -6.50 21.46 -6.72
C ASP A 349 -5.69 20.17 -6.93
N PHE A 350 -5.72 19.65 -8.17
CA PHE A 350 -5.02 18.42 -8.55
C PHE A 350 -3.56 18.70 -8.88
N ASN A 351 -2.65 17.89 -8.31
CA ASN A 351 -1.21 17.99 -8.49
C ASN A 351 -0.64 16.58 -8.66
N LEU A 352 0.01 16.29 -9.79
CA LEU A 352 0.58 14.98 -10.08
C LEU A 352 2.09 15.07 -10.26
N ALA A 353 2.80 14.15 -9.59
CA ALA A 353 4.21 13.87 -9.81
C ALA A 353 4.42 12.41 -10.23
N TYR A 354 5.37 12.17 -11.13
CA TYR A 354 5.73 10.83 -11.62
C TYR A 354 7.18 10.77 -12.07
N ILE A 355 7.70 9.57 -12.29
CA ILE A 355 9.07 9.36 -12.77
C ILE A 355 9.18 9.86 -14.21
N PRO A 356 10.05 10.82 -14.50
CA PRO A 356 10.18 11.38 -15.83
C PRO A 356 10.81 10.38 -16.81
N SER A 357 10.41 10.43 -18.07
CA SER A 357 10.85 9.49 -19.12
C SER A 357 12.33 9.62 -19.49
N ASP A 358 12.99 10.72 -19.15
CA ASP A 358 14.42 10.93 -19.32
C ASP A 358 15.29 10.23 -18.25
N PHE A 359 14.68 9.61 -17.23
CA PHE A 359 15.37 8.73 -16.31
C PHE A 359 15.48 7.32 -16.92
N THR A 360 16.64 7.01 -17.50
CA THR A 360 16.89 5.81 -18.31
C THR A 360 17.72 4.74 -17.60
N GLU A 361 17.97 4.90 -16.32
CA GLU A 361 18.69 3.90 -15.52
C GLU A 361 17.87 2.62 -15.36
N GLU A 362 18.55 1.47 -15.39
CA GLU A 362 17.94 0.15 -15.23
C GLU A 362 18.46 -0.52 -13.95
N PRO A 363 17.58 -1.13 -13.13
CA PRO A 363 18.02 -1.85 -11.95
C PRO A 363 18.68 -3.19 -12.31
N SER A 364 19.76 -3.54 -11.64
CA SER A 364 20.44 -4.84 -11.78
C SER A 364 19.72 -5.99 -11.05
N GLU A 365 18.91 -5.64 -10.03
CA GLU A 365 18.05 -6.54 -9.26
C GLU A 365 16.76 -5.83 -8.81
N ALA A 366 15.79 -6.56 -8.26
CA ALA A 366 14.48 -6.02 -7.91
C ALA A 366 14.53 -4.82 -6.92
N PHE A 367 15.49 -4.86 -5.98
CA PHE A 367 15.78 -3.75 -5.05
C PHE A 367 17.29 -3.47 -5.12
N ASP A 368 17.69 -2.72 -6.13
CA ASP A 368 19.07 -2.31 -6.38
C ASP A 368 19.34 -0.96 -5.69
N PRO A 369 20.18 -0.90 -4.65
CA PRO A 369 20.45 0.33 -3.92
C PRO A 369 21.11 1.42 -4.77
N VAL A 370 21.86 1.05 -5.83
CA VAL A 370 22.46 2.03 -6.74
C VAL A 370 21.38 2.70 -7.60
N TYR A 371 20.49 1.90 -8.18
CA TYR A 371 19.33 2.38 -8.93
C TYR A 371 18.43 3.25 -8.05
N MET A 372 18.04 2.73 -6.86
CA MET A 372 17.19 3.47 -5.92
C MET A 372 17.84 4.77 -5.47
N GLY A 373 19.14 4.78 -5.20
CA GLY A 373 19.88 5.98 -4.84
C GLY A 373 19.85 7.06 -5.93
N LYS A 374 20.07 6.67 -7.22
CA LYS A 374 19.97 7.59 -8.37
C LYS A 374 18.54 8.12 -8.55
N LEU A 375 17.55 7.27 -8.36
CA LEU A 375 16.14 7.65 -8.52
C LEU A 375 15.67 8.57 -7.39
N LEU A 376 16.12 8.31 -6.15
CA LEU A 376 15.90 9.20 -5.01
C LEU A 376 16.52 10.57 -5.27
N GLU A 377 17.78 10.61 -5.71
CA GLU A 377 18.47 11.86 -6.05
C GLU A 377 17.74 12.63 -7.17
N ARG A 378 17.18 11.90 -8.17
CA ARG A 378 16.38 12.53 -9.23
C ARG A 378 15.16 13.23 -8.66
N GLY A 379 14.37 12.52 -7.83
CA GLY A 379 13.18 13.10 -7.18
C GLY A 379 13.55 14.31 -6.28
N TYR A 380 14.63 14.17 -5.51
CA TYR A 380 15.13 15.21 -4.63
C TYR A 380 15.48 16.50 -5.39
N ARG A 381 16.24 16.40 -6.48
CA ARG A 381 16.62 17.57 -7.30
C ARG A 381 15.41 18.24 -7.95
N MET A 382 14.49 17.42 -8.51
CA MET A 382 13.27 17.97 -9.12
C MET A 382 12.46 18.78 -8.11
N ALA A 383 12.41 18.34 -6.85
CA ALA A 383 11.72 19.10 -5.80
C ALA A 383 12.46 20.39 -5.44
N LEU A 384 13.80 20.38 -5.33
CA LEU A 384 14.61 21.58 -5.05
C LEU A 384 14.47 22.65 -6.14
N GLU A 385 14.34 22.24 -7.39
CA GLU A 385 14.15 23.12 -8.55
C GLU A 385 12.72 23.68 -8.65
N GLY A 386 11.82 23.29 -7.71
CA GLY A 386 10.41 23.62 -7.75
C GLY A 386 9.66 22.67 -8.68
N TYR A 387 9.32 21.46 -8.17
CA TYR A 387 8.67 20.44 -8.98
C TYR A 387 7.48 21.00 -9.79
N PRO A 388 7.48 20.82 -11.11
CA PRO A 388 6.38 21.29 -11.96
C PRO A 388 5.20 20.33 -11.86
N TRP A 389 4.36 20.47 -10.83
CA TRP A 389 3.20 19.62 -10.61
C TRP A 389 2.26 19.67 -11.82
N GLU A 390 2.04 18.51 -12.43
CA GLU A 390 1.06 18.38 -13.50
C GLU A 390 -0.36 18.61 -12.98
N LYS A 391 -1.10 19.49 -13.65
CA LYS A 391 -2.46 19.88 -13.24
C LYS A 391 -3.57 19.07 -13.90
N ALA A 392 -3.19 18.07 -14.71
CA ALA A 392 -4.09 17.16 -15.39
C ALA A 392 -3.44 15.78 -15.56
N PRO A 393 -4.24 14.72 -15.79
CA PRO A 393 -3.72 13.39 -16.13
C PRO A 393 -2.98 13.39 -17.48
N PRO A 394 -2.11 12.40 -17.74
CA PRO A 394 -1.39 12.29 -19.01
C PRO A 394 -2.36 12.18 -20.19
N GLY A 395 -2.12 12.99 -21.25
CA GLY A 395 -2.96 13.03 -22.45
C GLY A 395 -4.27 13.79 -22.31
N PHE A 396 -4.56 14.36 -21.13
CA PHE A 396 -5.71 15.24 -20.94
C PHE A 396 -5.33 16.67 -21.35
N VAL A 397 -6.00 17.20 -22.37
CA VAL A 397 -5.81 18.59 -22.83
C VAL A 397 -6.69 19.50 -21.98
N LEU A 398 -6.06 20.38 -21.21
CA LEU A 398 -6.79 21.45 -20.54
C LEU A 398 -7.29 22.43 -21.61
N GLU A 399 -8.57 22.74 -21.62
CA GLU A 399 -9.08 23.86 -22.42
C GLU A 399 -8.45 25.16 -21.91
N PRO A 400 -8.00 26.04 -22.80
CA PRO A 400 -7.31 27.30 -22.46
C PRO A 400 -8.17 28.26 -21.63
#